data_73007a5d56e44a99a8b033b799ee918f
#
_entry.id   73007a5d56e44a99a8b033b799ee918f
#
_cell.length_a   1.000
_cell.length_b   1.000
_cell.length_c   1.000
_cell.angle_alpha   90.00
_cell.angle_beta   90.00
_cell.angle_gamma   90.00
#
_symmetry.space_group_name_H-M   'P 1'
#
loop_
_entity.id
_entity.type
_entity.pdbx_description
1 polymer ?
#
loop_
_entity_poly.entity_id
_entity_poly.type
_entity_poly.pdbx_seq_one_letter_code
_entity_poly.pdbx_strand_id
1 'polypeptide(L)'
;VFPRLFHIGNFSLPTYGLLVSLGVLIGLWISVRNSEKQGIDPEHAWNLGIVVVLCGILGAKILYIVNDWTYYSAHPGEIFSFGTLQAGGVFSGGLIGAFAAAAWYVRRHRMPALATCDAFAPGLAFGHALGRVGCFAAGCCYGKPTNHFWGVTFTSPIAQAWVGTPLGVRLEPTQLFESAVELANFFFLMWLLKRKKFDGQVFAAYLFLYGAARYFLEFLRDDPGRGSVFGGIMTGTQLISIGLVVMAGLIWWLRPGLKAVPAQAAR
;
A
#
# COMPACT_ATOMS: atom_id res chain seq x y z
N VAL A 1 -4.66 16.48 -13.97
CA VAL A 1 -3.84 16.12 -12.81
C VAL A 1 -3.34 17.36 -12.09
N PHE A 2 -3.23 17.27 -10.77
CA PHE A 2 -2.81 18.35 -9.90
C PHE A 2 -1.69 17.83 -8.98
N PRO A 3 -0.43 17.72 -9.47
CA PRO A 3 0.68 17.15 -8.69
C PRO A 3 0.97 17.95 -7.42
N ARG A 4 0.66 19.25 -7.46
CA ARG A 4 0.85 20.19 -6.37
C ARG A 4 -0.47 20.88 -6.04
N LEU A 5 -0.87 20.84 -4.76
CA LEU A 5 -2.11 21.44 -4.30
C LEU A 5 -1.96 22.95 -4.14
N PHE A 6 -0.90 23.39 -3.46
CA PHE A 6 -0.54 24.81 -3.35
C PHE A 6 0.97 24.98 -3.16
N HIS A 7 1.45 26.22 -3.34
CA HIS A 7 2.84 26.61 -3.21
C HIS A 7 2.90 27.99 -2.51
N ILE A 8 3.69 28.06 -1.45
CA ILE A 8 3.92 29.30 -0.68
C ILE A 8 5.42 29.43 -0.44
N GLY A 9 6.07 30.40 -1.08
CA GLY A 9 7.53 30.55 -0.99
C GLY A 9 8.25 29.27 -1.46
N ASN A 10 9.11 28.72 -0.60
CA ASN A 10 9.82 27.46 -0.88
C ASN A 10 9.06 26.20 -0.47
N PHE A 11 7.87 26.35 0.15
CA PHE A 11 7.05 25.22 0.57
C PHE A 11 6.05 24.86 -0.52
N SER A 12 6.04 23.57 -0.88
CA SER A 12 5.10 22.99 -1.86
C SER A 12 4.44 21.76 -1.24
N LEU A 13 3.10 21.75 -1.19
CA LEU A 13 2.34 20.59 -0.72
C LEU A 13 1.98 19.69 -1.91
N PRO A 14 2.61 18.49 -2.02
CA PRO A 14 2.23 17.52 -3.04
C PRO A 14 0.84 16.93 -2.76
N THR A 15 -0.02 16.88 -3.76
CA THR A 15 -1.36 16.28 -3.65
C THR A 15 -1.27 14.78 -3.29
N TYR A 16 -0.24 14.09 -3.81
CA TYR A 16 0.06 12.70 -3.46
C TYR A 16 0.24 12.51 -1.96
N GLY A 17 1.10 13.32 -1.33
CA GLY A 17 1.39 13.23 0.10
C GLY A 17 0.13 13.44 0.96
N LEU A 18 -0.71 14.41 0.60
CA LEU A 18 -1.97 14.66 1.29
C LEU A 18 -2.93 13.46 1.19
N LEU A 19 -3.14 12.92 -0.02
CA LEU A 19 -4.05 11.80 -0.23
C LEU A 19 -3.57 10.51 0.44
N VAL A 20 -2.25 10.24 0.40
CA VAL A 20 -1.65 9.12 1.14
C VAL A 20 -1.84 9.29 2.64
N SER A 21 -1.57 10.47 3.19
CA SER A 21 -1.75 10.75 4.63
C SER A 21 -3.21 10.57 5.06
N LEU A 22 -4.16 11.08 4.29
CA LEU A 22 -5.58 10.86 4.53
C LEU A 22 -5.95 9.37 4.43
N GLY A 23 -5.41 8.65 3.44
CA GLY A 23 -5.60 7.21 3.29
C GLY A 23 -5.11 6.43 4.51
N VAL A 24 -3.93 6.78 5.02
CA VAL A 24 -3.36 6.17 6.23
C VAL A 24 -4.22 6.47 7.45
N LEU A 25 -4.60 7.73 7.67
CA LEU A 25 -5.40 8.13 8.84
C LEU A 25 -6.78 7.47 8.84
N ILE A 26 -7.50 7.53 7.72
CA ILE A 26 -8.83 6.93 7.61
C ILE A 26 -8.73 5.40 7.66
N GLY A 27 -7.76 4.80 6.96
CA GLY A 27 -7.52 3.37 6.98
C GLY A 27 -7.20 2.85 8.39
N LEU A 28 -6.36 3.58 9.15
CA LEU A 28 -6.06 3.26 10.55
C LEU A 28 -7.30 3.39 11.43
N TRP A 29 -8.07 4.47 11.29
CA TRP A 29 -9.33 4.64 12.03
C TRP A 29 -10.31 3.49 11.77
N ILE A 30 -10.47 3.06 10.52
CA ILE A 30 -11.29 1.88 10.15
C ILE A 30 -10.74 0.62 10.83
N SER A 31 -9.41 0.41 10.80
CA SER A 31 -8.76 -0.77 11.38
C SER A 31 -8.97 -0.84 12.90
N VAL A 32 -8.83 0.28 13.59
CA VAL A 32 -9.08 0.38 15.05
C VAL A 32 -10.54 0.07 15.37
N ARG A 33 -11.49 0.66 14.63
CA ARG A 33 -12.92 0.38 14.81
C ARG A 33 -13.28 -1.09 14.54
N ASN A 34 -12.62 -1.72 13.57
CA ASN A 34 -12.80 -3.13 13.30
C ASN A 34 -12.16 -4.00 14.40
N SER A 35 -11.00 -3.60 14.93
CA SER A 35 -10.31 -4.29 16.02
C SER A 35 -11.17 -4.32 17.28
N GLU A 36 -11.77 -3.20 17.66
CA GLU A 36 -12.70 -3.10 18.79
C GLU A 36 -13.87 -4.09 18.66
N LYS A 37 -14.47 -4.18 17.46
CA LYS A 37 -15.56 -5.14 17.17
C LYS A 37 -15.13 -6.61 17.21
N GLN A 38 -13.82 -6.87 17.12
CA GLN A 38 -13.23 -8.21 17.21
C GLN A 38 -12.73 -8.55 18.63
N GLY A 39 -12.97 -7.67 19.61
CA GLY A 39 -12.48 -7.83 20.99
C GLY A 39 -10.96 -7.58 21.14
N ILE A 40 -10.34 -6.92 20.18
CA ILE A 40 -8.94 -6.48 20.27
C ILE A 40 -8.93 -5.07 20.86
N ASP A 41 -8.07 -4.84 21.86
CA ASP A 41 -7.93 -3.55 22.51
C ASP A 41 -7.65 -2.43 21.49
N PRO A 42 -8.51 -1.40 21.41
CA PRO A 42 -8.34 -0.28 20.48
C PRO A 42 -7.03 0.48 20.66
N GLU A 43 -6.53 0.57 21.90
CA GLU A 43 -5.26 1.26 22.19
C GLU A 43 -4.10 0.49 21.54
N HIS A 44 -4.06 -0.83 21.73
CA HIS A 44 -3.05 -1.66 21.06
C HIS A 44 -3.18 -1.63 19.53
N ALA A 45 -4.39 -1.60 18.99
CA ALA A 45 -4.60 -1.49 17.55
C ALA A 45 -4.11 -0.13 17.01
N TRP A 46 -4.38 0.95 17.74
CA TRP A 46 -3.90 2.29 17.37
C TRP A 46 -2.38 2.39 17.42
N ASN A 47 -1.77 1.93 18.51
CA ASN A 47 -0.32 1.93 18.69
C ASN A 47 0.39 1.04 17.65
N LEU A 48 -0.18 -0.13 17.31
CA LEU A 48 0.31 -0.98 16.23
C LEU A 48 0.36 -0.20 14.91
N GLY A 49 -0.73 0.48 14.55
CA GLY A 49 -0.79 1.27 13.32
C GLY A 49 0.27 2.37 13.27
N ILE A 50 0.44 3.12 14.36
CA ILE A 50 1.46 4.18 14.47
C ILE A 50 2.86 3.58 14.30
N VAL A 51 3.19 2.52 15.04
CA VAL A 51 4.51 1.87 14.99
C VAL A 51 4.79 1.33 13.59
N VAL A 52 3.81 0.71 12.93
CA VAL A 52 3.94 0.18 11.56
C VAL A 52 4.21 1.32 10.56
N VAL A 53 3.49 2.44 10.66
CA VAL A 53 3.70 3.59 9.78
C VAL A 53 5.08 4.20 9.98
N LEU A 54 5.48 4.46 11.24
CA LEU A 54 6.78 5.06 11.53
C LEU A 54 7.94 4.15 11.10
N CYS A 55 7.87 2.85 11.42
CA CYS A 55 8.90 1.89 11.00
C CYS A 55 8.90 1.67 9.48
N GLY A 56 7.74 1.78 8.84
CA GLY A 56 7.64 1.76 7.37
C GLY A 56 8.35 2.95 6.74
N ILE A 57 8.12 4.16 7.22
CA ILE A 57 8.82 5.37 6.76
C ILE A 57 10.33 5.23 7.00
N LEU A 58 10.73 4.81 8.19
CA LEU A 58 12.13 4.62 8.54
C LEU A 58 12.80 3.57 7.65
N GLY A 59 12.17 2.42 7.47
CA GLY A 59 12.69 1.35 6.60
C GLY A 59 12.84 1.78 5.14
N ALA A 60 11.87 2.56 4.62
CA ALA A 60 11.95 3.13 3.28
C ALA A 60 13.15 4.08 3.13
N LYS A 61 13.42 4.89 4.16
CA LYS A 61 14.58 5.82 4.18
C LYS A 61 15.91 5.08 4.35
N ILE A 62 15.97 4.11 5.23
CA ILE A 62 17.17 3.29 5.41
C ILE A 62 17.58 2.63 4.10
N LEU A 63 16.63 1.98 3.41
CA LEU A 63 16.95 1.31 2.15
C LEU A 63 17.28 2.32 1.03
N TYR A 64 16.69 3.52 1.05
CA TYR A 64 17.04 4.60 0.14
C TYR A 64 18.52 5.01 0.29
N ILE A 65 18.98 5.20 1.53
CA ILE A 65 20.37 5.55 1.84
C ILE A 65 21.31 4.39 1.50
N VAL A 66 20.93 3.15 1.81
CA VAL A 66 21.73 1.95 1.53
C VAL A 66 21.90 1.73 0.03
N ASN A 67 20.88 1.99 -0.79
CA ASN A 67 20.96 1.84 -2.24
C ASN A 67 21.96 2.82 -2.88
N ASP A 68 22.18 3.97 -2.25
CA ASP A 68 23.15 4.98 -2.72
C ASP A 68 24.27 5.19 -1.68
N TRP A 69 24.71 4.09 -1.07
CA TRP A 69 25.69 4.11 0.02
C TRP A 69 26.99 4.79 -0.36
N THR A 70 27.45 4.64 -1.61
CA THR A 70 28.67 5.28 -2.10
C THR A 70 28.61 6.79 -1.97
N TYR A 71 27.48 7.41 -2.29
CA TYR A 71 27.25 8.84 -2.12
C TYR A 71 27.17 9.25 -0.65
N TYR A 72 26.30 8.57 0.13
CA TYR A 72 26.02 8.94 1.52
C TYR A 72 27.22 8.69 2.47
N SER A 73 28.04 7.69 2.19
CA SER A 73 29.28 7.46 2.95
C SER A 73 30.31 8.57 2.75
N ALA A 74 30.36 9.17 1.55
CA ALA A 74 31.21 10.32 1.27
C ALA A 74 30.63 11.64 1.80
N HIS A 75 29.31 11.74 1.96
CA HIS A 75 28.60 12.95 2.39
C HIS A 75 27.64 12.66 3.56
N PRO A 76 28.12 12.25 4.76
CA PRO A 76 27.27 11.81 5.86
C PRO A 76 26.29 12.89 6.37
N GLY A 77 26.62 14.16 6.23
CA GLY A 77 25.74 15.28 6.57
C GLY A 77 24.48 15.36 5.72
N GLU A 78 24.53 14.82 4.49
CA GLU A 78 23.38 14.80 3.57
C GLU A 78 22.30 13.81 4.01
N ILE A 79 22.61 12.83 4.86
CA ILE A 79 21.62 11.86 5.39
C ILE A 79 20.46 12.59 6.07
N PHE A 80 20.75 13.67 6.79
CA PHE A 80 19.77 14.48 7.51
C PHE A 80 19.39 15.78 6.79
N SER A 81 19.82 15.95 5.54
CA SER A 81 19.47 17.13 4.75
C SER A 81 17.97 17.18 4.48
N PHE A 82 17.44 18.39 4.32
CA PHE A 82 16.02 18.59 3.99
C PHE A 82 15.66 17.93 2.65
N GLY A 83 16.58 17.92 1.69
CA GLY A 83 16.42 17.22 0.41
C GLY A 83 16.25 15.72 0.60
N THR A 84 17.11 15.06 1.37
CA THR A 84 16.99 13.63 1.68
C THR A 84 15.71 13.33 2.47
N LEU A 85 15.33 14.19 3.42
CA LEU A 85 14.10 13.99 4.19
C LEU A 85 12.84 14.13 3.32
N GLN A 86 12.82 15.04 2.36
CA GLN A 86 11.71 15.20 1.40
C GLN A 86 11.72 14.16 0.27
N ALA A 87 12.88 13.62 -0.09
CA ALA A 87 12.97 12.58 -1.11
C ALA A 87 12.03 11.41 -0.78
N GLY A 88 11.47 10.78 -1.78
CA GLY A 88 10.74 9.52 -1.63
C GLY A 88 11.64 8.46 -0.99
N GLY A 89 11.04 7.44 -0.40
CA GLY A 89 11.77 6.27 0.09
C GLY A 89 11.67 5.09 -0.87
N VAL A 90 12.44 4.03 -0.61
CA VAL A 90 12.34 2.78 -1.35
C VAL A 90 11.20 1.93 -0.77
N PHE A 91 10.19 1.63 -1.57
CA PHE A 91 8.98 0.93 -1.15
C PHE A 91 9.25 -0.41 -0.45
N SER A 92 10.20 -1.21 -0.98
CA SER A 92 10.55 -2.51 -0.38
C SER A 92 11.13 -2.38 1.02
N GLY A 93 11.93 -1.34 1.29
CA GLY A 93 12.43 -1.03 2.63
C GLY A 93 11.30 -0.67 3.59
N GLY A 94 10.33 0.11 3.12
CA GLY A 94 9.13 0.43 3.89
C GLY A 94 8.31 -0.80 4.23
N LEU A 95 8.13 -1.70 3.28
CA LEU A 95 7.40 -2.95 3.47
C LEU A 95 8.08 -3.85 4.51
N ILE A 96 9.42 -4.03 4.41
CA ILE A 96 10.21 -4.80 5.38
C ILE A 96 10.09 -4.20 6.78
N GLY A 97 10.28 -2.88 6.93
CA GLY A 97 10.18 -2.19 8.20
C GLY A 97 8.78 -2.32 8.82
N ALA A 98 7.73 -2.14 8.02
CA ALA A 98 6.34 -2.29 8.45
C ALA A 98 6.03 -3.71 8.92
N PHE A 99 6.42 -4.73 8.15
CA PHE A 99 6.21 -6.14 8.53
C PHE A 99 6.98 -6.55 9.78
N ALA A 100 8.25 -6.16 9.87
CA ALA A 100 9.08 -6.44 11.05
C ALA A 100 8.46 -5.82 12.31
N ALA A 101 8.04 -4.56 12.22
CA ALA A 101 7.39 -3.83 13.30
C ALA A 101 6.05 -4.46 13.70
N ALA A 102 5.20 -4.82 12.72
CA ALA A 102 3.93 -5.49 12.96
C ALA A 102 4.13 -6.83 13.67
N ALA A 103 5.05 -7.67 13.15
CA ALA A 103 5.35 -8.98 13.74
C ALA A 103 5.91 -8.86 15.17
N TRP A 104 6.80 -7.90 15.40
CA TRP A 104 7.36 -7.63 16.72
C TRP A 104 6.27 -7.15 17.69
N TYR A 105 5.48 -6.15 17.30
CA TYR A 105 4.46 -5.56 18.16
C TYR A 105 3.36 -6.57 18.54
N VAL A 106 2.83 -7.30 17.55
CA VAL A 106 1.80 -8.32 17.75
C VAL A 106 2.28 -9.43 18.70
N ARG A 107 3.55 -9.91 18.52
CA ARG A 107 4.13 -10.90 19.43
C ARG A 107 4.37 -10.35 20.83
N ARG A 108 4.91 -9.13 20.93
CA ARG A 108 5.25 -8.51 22.22
C ARG A 108 4.02 -8.25 23.09
N HIS A 109 2.91 -7.88 22.48
CA HIS A 109 1.65 -7.59 23.17
C HIS A 109 0.66 -8.76 23.12
N ARG A 110 1.10 -9.95 22.66
CA ARG A 110 0.29 -11.17 22.57
C ARG A 110 -1.05 -10.98 21.86
N MET A 111 -1.09 -10.10 20.86
CA MET A 111 -2.30 -9.87 20.07
C MET A 111 -2.63 -11.11 19.23
N PRO A 112 -3.92 -11.42 18.98
CA PRO A 112 -4.33 -12.50 18.09
C PRO A 112 -3.98 -12.14 16.64
N ALA A 113 -2.86 -12.66 16.13
CA ALA A 113 -2.24 -12.20 14.88
C ALA A 113 -3.20 -12.22 13.68
N LEU A 114 -3.89 -13.33 13.44
CA LEU A 114 -4.80 -13.46 12.29
C LEU A 114 -6.08 -12.62 12.44
N ALA A 115 -6.64 -12.54 13.64
CA ALA A 115 -7.78 -11.65 13.90
C ALA A 115 -7.39 -10.17 13.74
N THR A 116 -6.17 -9.80 14.15
CA THR A 116 -5.62 -8.46 13.92
C THR A 116 -5.45 -8.17 12.44
N CYS A 117 -4.89 -9.11 11.66
CA CYS A 117 -4.79 -8.98 10.20
C CYS A 117 -6.17 -8.83 9.54
N ASP A 118 -7.19 -9.60 9.99
CA ASP A 118 -8.56 -9.48 9.51
C ASP A 118 -9.14 -8.09 9.77
N ALA A 119 -8.91 -7.53 10.95
CA ALA A 119 -9.42 -6.21 11.33
C ALA A 119 -8.77 -5.09 10.51
N PHE A 120 -7.48 -5.25 10.16
CA PHE A 120 -6.72 -4.26 9.41
C PHE A 120 -6.92 -4.35 7.89
N ALA A 121 -7.23 -5.51 7.33
CA ALA A 121 -7.34 -5.73 5.89
C ALA A 121 -8.28 -4.74 5.17
N PRO A 122 -9.51 -4.42 5.66
CA PRO A 122 -10.36 -3.43 5.00
C PRO A 122 -9.75 -2.02 5.03
N GLY A 123 -9.14 -1.63 6.15
CA GLY A 123 -8.47 -0.33 6.28
C GLY A 123 -7.29 -0.18 5.32
N LEU A 124 -6.52 -1.26 5.11
CA LEU A 124 -5.43 -1.30 4.13
C LEU A 124 -5.96 -1.12 2.70
N ALA A 125 -7.03 -1.84 2.32
CA ALA A 125 -7.64 -1.70 1.01
C ALA A 125 -8.14 -0.26 0.75
N PHE A 126 -8.80 0.36 1.72
CA PHE A 126 -9.26 1.75 1.62
C PHE A 126 -8.08 2.73 1.47
N GLY A 127 -7.07 2.61 2.34
CA GLY A 127 -5.89 3.45 2.30
C GLY A 127 -5.14 3.33 0.97
N HIS A 128 -5.04 2.11 0.44
CA HIS A 128 -4.43 1.84 -0.87
C HIS A 128 -5.25 2.48 -1.99
N ALA A 129 -6.58 2.34 -2.00
CA ALA A 129 -7.43 2.98 -3.00
C ALA A 129 -7.19 4.51 -3.05
N LEU A 130 -7.15 5.16 -1.88
CA LEU A 130 -6.92 6.61 -1.81
C LEU A 130 -5.48 6.98 -2.23
N GLY A 131 -4.49 6.16 -1.88
CA GLY A 131 -3.11 6.31 -2.33
C GLY A 131 -2.99 6.25 -3.86
N ARG A 132 -3.78 5.39 -4.54
CA ARG A 132 -3.81 5.29 -6.00
C ARG A 132 -4.45 6.52 -6.67
N VAL A 133 -5.45 7.11 -6.05
CA VAL A 133 -5.94 8.45 -6.48
C VAL A 133 -4.82 9.49 -6.35
N GLY A 134 -4.01 9.39 -5.30
CA GLY A 134 -2.82 10.22 -5.14
C GLY A 134 -1.80 10.04 -6.27
N CYS A 135 -1.52 8.79 -6.67
CA CYS A 135 -0.66 8.49 -7.82
C CYS A 135 -1.21 9.11 -9.12
N PHE A 136 -2.53 9.04 -9.32
CA PHE A 136 -3.17 9.67 -10.46
C PHE A 136 -3.02 11.19 -10.44
N ALA A 137 -3.24 11.83 -9.31
CA ALA A 137 -3.05 13.27 -9.13
C ALA A 137 -1.60 13.71 -9.39
N ALA A 138 -0.62 12.89 -8.97
CA ALA A 138 0.81 13.12 -9.21
C ALA A 138 1.22 12.89 -10.67
N GLY A 139 0.47 12.06 -11.41
CA GLY A 139 0.79 11.65 -12.78
C GLY A 139 1.78 10.48 -12.87
N CYS A 140 2.07 9.77 -11.77
CA CYS A 140 2.96 8.60 -11.78
C CYS A 140 2.18 7.29 -11.92
N CYS A 141 2.91 6.19 -12.19
CA CYS A 141 2.31 4.84 -12.20
C CYS A 141 1.22 4.62 -13.26
N TYR A 142 1.28 5.33 -14.35
CA TYR A 142 0.40 5.20 -15.52
C TYR A 142 0.61 3.85 -16.25
N GLY A 143 -0.29 3.54 -17.17
CA GLY A 143 -0.20 2.37 -18.03
C GLY A 143 0.31 2.69 -19.43
N LYS A 144 0.20 1.70 -20.31
CA LYS A 144 0.62 1.77 -21.73
C LYS A 144 -0.14 2.85 -22.50
N PRO A 145 0.43 3.35 -23.61
CA PRO A 145 -0.31 4.15 -24.58
C PRO A 145 -1.56 3.39 -25.05
N THR A 146 -2.69 4.09 -25.17
CA THR A 146 -3.96 3.47 -25.52
C THR A 146 -4.82 4.35 -26.41
N ASN A 147 -5.65 3.70 -27.25
CA ASN A 147 -6.68 4.36 -28.04
C ASN A 147 -8.09 4.17 -27.43
N HIS A 148 -8.21 3.50 -26.29
CA HIS A 148 -9.49 3.30 -25.63
C HIS A 148 -10.11 4.62 -25.13
N PHE A 149 -11.45 4.69 -25.06
CA PHE A 149 -12.16 5.90 -24.67
C PHE A 149 -11.89 6.37 -23.23
N TRP A 150 -11.50 5.43 -22.34
CA TRP A 150 -11.14 5.73 -20.96
C TRP A 150 -9.68 6.21 -20.78
N GLY A 151 -8.87 6.19 -21.84
CA GLY A 151 -7.49 6.66 -21.78
C GLY A 151 -7.41 8.14 -21.37
N VAL A 152 -6.43 8.46 -20.53
CA VAL A 152 -6.21 9.80 -19.98
C VAL A 152 -4.94 10.42 -20.56
N THR A 153 -5.02 11.70 -20.93
CA THR A 153 -3.86 12.47 -21.39
C THR A 153 -3.39 13.41 -20.27
N PHE A 154 -2.13 13.27 -19.89
CA PHE A 154 -1.50 14.13 -18.90
C PHE A 154 -0.92 15.37 -19.58
N THR A 155 -1.15 16.54 -18.96
CA THR A 155 -0.75 17.84 -19.54
C THR A 155 0.05 18.72 -18.57
N SER A 156 0.35 18.23 -17.35
CA SER A 156 1.03 19.00 -16.34
C SER A 156 2.55 18.96 -16.51
N PRO A 157 3.24 20.08 -16.81
CA PRO A 157 4.71 20.11 -16.84
C PRO A 157 5.35 19.74 -15.50
N ILE A 158 4.66 19.99 -14.37
CA ILE A 158 5.12 19.63 -13.04
C ILE A 158 5.17 18.10 -12.90
N ALA A 159 4.16 17.38 -13.41
CA ALA A 159 4.17 15.91 -13.40
C ALA A 159 5.33 15.35 -14.22
N GLN A 160 5.61 15.94 -15.37
CA GLN A 160 6.77 15.56 -16.18
C GLN A 160 8.09 15.79 -15.43
N ALA A 161 8.25 16.97 -14.82
CA ALA A 161 9.48 17.32 -14.11
C ALA A 161 9.72 16.45 -12.85
N TRP A 162 8.65 16.10 -12.12
CA TRP A 162 8.78 15.37 -10.86
C TRP A 162 8.84 13.86 -11.00
N VAL A 163 8.08 13.29 -11.93
CA VAL A 163 7.89 11.84 -12.03
C VAL A 163 8.02 11.29 -13.46
N GLY A 164 8.48 12.12 -14.41
CA GLY A 164 8.73 11.68 -15.79
C GLY A 164 7.48 11.38 -16.61
N THR A 165 6.31 11.93 -16.26
CA THR A 165 5.05 11.67 -16.95
C THR A 165 5.13 12.06 -18.42
N PRO A 166 4.82 11.19 -19.40
CA PRO A 166 4.71 11.57 -20.80
C PRO A 166 3.53 12.55 -20.99
N LEU A 167 3.80 13.71 -21.60
CA LEU A 167 2.76 14.69 -21.89
C LEU A 167 2.19 14.50 -23.29
N GLY A 168 0.89 14.77 -23.44
CA GLY A 168 0.20 14.72 -24.74
C GLY A 168 -0.07 13.30 -25.26
N VAL A 169 0.38 12.28 -24.55
CA VAL A 169 0.14 10.88 -24.89
C VAL A 169 -1.07 10.37 -24.11
N ARG A 170 -1.98 9.67 -24.79
CA ARG A 170 -3.13 9.03 -24.13
C ARG A 170 -2.71 7.70 -23.53
N LEU A 171 -2.83 7.57 -22.19
CA LEU A 171 -2.32 6.46 -21.40
C LEU A 171 -3.45 5.73 -20.67
N GLU A 172 -3.28 4.43 -20.43
CA GLU A 172 -4.17 3.66 -19.55
C GLU A 172 -4.12 4.20 -18.13
N PRO A 173 -5.24 4.58 -17.52
CA PRO A 173 -5.29 5.11 -16.15
C PRO A 173 -5.26 3.98 -15.12
N THR A 174 -4.20 3.18 -15.11
CA THR A 174 -4.04 2.01 -14.25
C THR A 174 -4.17 2.35 -12.75
N GLN A 175 -3.85 3.58 -12.37
CA GLN A 175 -4.05 4.08 -11.02
C GLN A 175 -5.52 4.07 -10.62
N LEU A 176 -6.40 4.55 -11.51
CA LEU A 176 -7.85 4.59 -11.27
C LEU A 176 -8.46 3.19 -11.29
N PHE A 177 -7.98 2.30 -12.17
CA PHE A 177 -8.42 0.90 -12.17
C PHE A 177 -8.06 0.20 -10.86
N GLU A 178 -6.81 0.37 -10.40
CA GLU A 178 -6.37 -0.19 -9.13
C GLU A 178 -7.13 0.40 -7.94
N SER A 179 -7.37 1.72 -7.96
CA SER A 179 -8.19 2.39 -6.94
C SER A 179 -9.62 1.85 -6.89
N ALA A 180 -10.26 1.66 -8.05
CA ALA A 180 -11.62 1.12 -8.11
C ALA A 180 -11.70 -0.32 -7.59
N VAL A 181 -10.72 -1.16 -7.95
CA VAL A 181 -10.61 -2.53 -7.44
C VAL A 181 -10.41 -2.55 -5.92
N GLU A 182 -9.51 -1.72 -5.40
CA GLU A 182 -9.27 -1.65 -3.96
C GLU A 182 -10.46 -1.10 -3.18
N LEU A 183 -11.19 -0.16 -3.75
CA LEU A 183 -12.44 0.32 -3.15
C LEU A 183 -13.53 -0.78 -3.15
N ALA A 184 -13.64 -1.56 -4.22
CA ALA A 184 -14.53 -2.72 -4.25
C ALA A 184 -14.10 -3.79 -3.23
N ASN A 185 -12.80 -4.07 -3.13
CA ASN A 185 -12.22 -4.94 -2.11
C ASN A 185 -12.58 -4.44 -0.70
N PHE A 186 -12.43 -3.16 -0.43
CA PHE A 186 -12.80 -2.57 0.87
C PHE A 186 -14.25 -2.91 1.27
N PHE A 187 -15.22 -2.67 0.39
CA PHE A 187 -16.63 -2.95 0.70
C PHE A 187 -16.87 -4.45 0.88
N PHE A 188 -16.29 -5.28 0.02
CA PHE A 188 -16.39 -6.73 0.14
C PHE A 188 -15.78 -7.23 1.46
N LEU A 189 -14.59 -6.76 1.83
CA LEU A 189 -13.92 -7.17 3.07
C LEU A 189 -14.68 -6.70 4.31
N MET A 190 -15.27 -5.51 4.30
CA MET A 190 -16.16 -5.03 5.37
C MET A 190 -17.41 -5.90 5.54
N TRP A 191 -17.97 -6.37 4.43
CA TRP A 191 -19.06 -7.32 4.43
C TRP A 191 -18.62 -8.69 4.96
N LEU A 192 -17.47 -9.21 4.47
CA LEU A 192 -16.92 -10.51 4.88
C LEU A 192 -16.55 -10.52 6.36
N LEU A 193 -15.99 -9.42 6.89
CA LEU A 193 -15.56 -9.30 8.29
C LEU A 193 -16.72 -9.57 9.27
N LYS A 194 -17.94 -9.17 8.91
CA LYS A 194 -19.16 -9.43 9.71
C LYS A 194 -19.63 -10.90 9.63
N ARG A 195 -19.13 -11.68 8.66
CA ARG A 195 -19.58 -13.04 8.35
C ARG A 195 -18.46 -14.07 8.38
N LYS A 196 -17.25 -13.66 8.80
CA LYS A 196 -16.12 -14.56 8.84
C LYS A 196 -16.37 -15.77 9.74
N LYS A 197 -15.85 -16.91 9.35
CA LYS A 197 -16.02 -18.20 10.05
C LYS A 197 -14.77 -18.62 10.82
N PHE A 198 -13.59 -18.04 10.50
CA PHE A 198 -12.33 -18.31 11.16
C PHE A 198 -11.43 -17.08 11.08
N ASP A 199 -10.46 -16.98 11.99
CA ASP A 199 -9.48 -15.91 11.99
C ASP A 199 -8.49 -16.07 10.84
N GLY A 200 -8.19 -14.97 10.14
CA GLY A 200 -7.40 -14.94 8.92
C GLY A 200 -8.22 -15.04 7.63
N GLN A 201 -9.54 -15.25 7.69
CA GLN A 201 -10.38 -15.39 6.51
C GLN A 201 -10.44 -14.10 5.68
N VAL A 202 -10.59 -12.95 6.33
CA VAL A 202 -10.70 -11.64 5.66
C VAL A 202 -9.35 -11.26 5.08
N PHE A 203 -8.28 -11.50 5.83
CA PHE A 203 -6.93 -11.24 5.37
C PHE A 203 -6.54 -12.13 4.18
N ALA A 204 -6.87 -13.43 4.21
CA ALA A 204 -6.67 -14.32 3.07
C ALA A 204 -7.45 -13.86 1.84
N ALA A 205 -8.71 -13.43 2.01
CA ALA A 205 -9.50 -12.86 0.91
C ALA A 205 -8.84 -11.60 0.34
N TYR A 206 -8.33 -10.70 1.18
CA TYR A 206 -7.60 -9.51 0.74
C TYR A 206 -6.35 -9.88 -0.07
N LEU A 207 -5.51 -10.78 0.44
CA LEU A 207 -4.30 -11.23 -0.25
C LEU A 207 -4.61 -11.82 -1.63
N PHE A 208 -5.66 -12.63 -1.72
CA PHE A 208 -6.11 -13.24 -2.96
C PHE A 208 -6.60 -12.19 -3.97
N LEU A 209 -7.54 -11.34 -3.54
CA LEU A 209 -8.17 -10.35 -4.43
C LEU A 209 -7.15 -9.31 -4.90
N TYR A 210 -6.34 -8.80 -3.99
CA TYR A 210 -5.26 -7.86 -4.33
C TYR A 210 -4.21 -8.52 -5.22
N GLY A 211 -3.72 -9.71 -4.86
CA GLY A 211 -2.71 -10.42 -5.64
C GLY A 211 -3.20 -10.72 -7.06
N ALA A 212 -4.43 -11.22 -7.20
CA ALA A 212 -5.01 -11.48 -8.51
C ALA A 212 -5.16 -10.19 -9.34
N ALA A 213 -5.78 -9.16 -8.77
CA ALA A 213 -5.96 -7.88 -9.46
C ALA A 213 -4.61 -7.27 -9.87
N ARG A 214 -3.63 -7.31 -8.96
CA ARG A 214 -2.31 -6.72 -9.22
C ARG A 214 -1.52 -7.49 -10.28
N TYR A 215 -1.68 -8.81 -10.35
CA TYR A 215 -1.11 -9.64 -11.41
C TYR A 215 -1.65 -9.22 -12.80
N PHE A 216 -2.97 -9.06 -12.94
CA PHE A 216 -3.58 -8.68 -14.20
C PHE A 216 -3.34 -7.21 -14.59
N LEU A 217 -3.39 -6.29 -13.62
CA LEU A 217 -3.10 -4.88 -13.89
C LEU A 217 -1.67 -4.64 -14.37
N GLU A 218 -0.73 -5.54 -14.04
CA GLU A 218 0.65 -5.43 -14.51
C GLU A 218 0.77 -5.50 -16.03
N PHE A 219 -0.11 -6.22 -16.73
CA PHE A 219 -0.11 -6.28 -18.19
C PHE A 219 -0.46 -4.94 -18.86
N LEU A 220 -1.17 -4.07 -18.16
CA LEU A 220 -1.54 -2.73 -18.62
C LEU A 220 -0.46 -1.68 -18.35
N ARG A 221 0.58 -2.02 -17.57
CA ARG A 221 1.61 -1.06 -17.16
C ARG A 221 2.81 -1.08 -18.11
N ASP A 222 3.44 0.07 -18.24
CA ASP A 222 4.60 0.31 -19.09
C ASP A 222 5.65 1.17 -18.39
N ASP A 223 5.88 0.92 -17.10
CA ASP A 223 6.89 1.69 -16.36
C ASP A 223 8.31 1.23 -16.75
N PRO A 224 9.16 2.09 -17.29
CA PRO A 224 10.56 1.76 -17.53
C PRO A 224 11.27 1.40 -16.21
N GLY A 225 12.10 0.36 -16.21
CA GLY A 225 12.94 0.01 -15.05
C GLY A 225 12.31 -0.91 -13.99
N ARG A 226 11.14 -1.52 -14.24
CA ARG A 226 10.50 -2.45 -13.29
C ARG A 226 11.23 -3.77 -13.08
N GLY A 227 12.27 -4.04 -13.84
CA GLY A 227 12.98 -5.30 -13.77
C GLY A 227 12.13 -6.49 -14.22
N SER A 228 12.72 -7.38 -14.96
CA SER A 228 12.15 -8.68 -15.29
C SER A 228 12.88 -9.78 -14.54
N VAL A 229 12.16 -10.82 -14.17
CA VAL A 229 12.70 -12.04 -13.57
C VAL A 229 12.54 -13.20 -14.55
N PHE A 230 13.35 -14.22 -14.37
CA PHE A 230 13.35 -15.42 -15.23
C PHE A 230 13.50 -15.10 -16.74
N GLY A 231 14.45 -14.23 -17.08
CA GLY A 231 14.75 -13.92 -18.48
C GLY A 231 13.66 -13.12 -19.22
N GLY A 232 12.83 -12.36 -18.50
CA GLY A 232 11.78 -11.54 -19.11
C GLY A 232 10.38 -12.15 -19.10
N ILE A 233 10.20 -13.35 -18.54
CA ILE A 233 8.91 -14.05 -18.54
C ILE A 233 7.88 -13.33 -17.67
N MET A 234 8.29 -12.76 -16.54
CA MET A 234 7.40 -12.02 -15.65
C MET A 234 8.13 -10.89 -14.92
N THR A 235 7.36 -9.94 -14.38
CA THR A 235 7.90 -8.87 -13.54
C THR A 235 8.02 -9.32 -12.09
N GLY A 236 8.89 -8.64 -11.30
CA GLY A 236 8.97 -8.86 -9.86
C GLY A 236 7.62 -8.68 -9.15
N THR A 237 6.80 -7.74 -9.64
CA THR A 237 5.44 -7.50 -9.13
C THR A 237 4.51 -8.69 -9.35
N GLN A 238 4.57 -9.34 -10.52
CA GLN A 238 3.79 -10.55 -10.80
C GLN A 238 4.22 -11.71 -9.89
N LEU A 239 5.52 -11.87 -9.66
CA LEU A 239 6.02 -12.89 -8.73
C LEU A 239 5.52 -12.67 -7.30
N ILE A 240 5.57 -11.43 -6.80
CA ILE A 240 5.01 -11.07 -5.49
C ILE A 240 3.51 -11.36 -5.46
N SER A 241 2.77 -11.02 -6.51
CA SER A 241 1.33 -11.26 -6.61
C SER A 241 0.99 -12.75 -6.51
N ILE A 242 1.75 -13.62 -7.17
CA ILE A 242 1.61 -15.08 -7.05
C ILE A 242 1.88 -15.52 -5.59
N GLY A 243 2.93 -14.98 -4.95
CA GLY A 243 3.24 -15.26 -3.56
C GLY A 243 2.09 -14.92 -2.61
N LEU A 244 1.41 -13.77 -2.84
CA LEU A 244 0.23 -13.38 -2.06
C LEU A 244 -0.94 -14.34 -2.25
N VAL A 245 -1.21 -14.78 -3.47
CA VAL A 245 -2.26 -15.76 -3.78
C VAL A 245 -1.96 -17.12 -3.14
N VAL A 246 -0.71 -17.57 -3.20
CA VAL A 246 -0.28 -18.81 -2.52
C VAL A 246 -0.44 -18.70 -1.01
N MET A 247 -0.04 -17.58 -0.41
CA MET A 247 -0.21 -17.33 1.03
C MET A 247 -1.69 -17.34 1.43
N ALA A 248 -2.56 -16.73 0.63
CA ALA A 248 -4.00 -16.79 0.83
C ALA A 248 -4.52 -18.24 0.84
N GLY A 249 -4.08 -19.05 -0.12
CA GLY A 249 -4.41 -20.48 -0.21
C GLY A 249 -3.93 -21.27 1.02
N LEU A 250 -2.73 -20.98 1.49
CA LEU A 250 -2.17 -21.62 2.69
C LEU A 250 -2.98 -21.29 3.96
N ILE A 251 -3.33 -20.03 4.17
CA ILE A 251 -4.18 -19.62 5.29
C ILE A 251 -5.54 -20.33 5.22
N TRP A 252 -6.12 -20.40 4.01
CA TRP A 252 -7.40 -21.08 3.80
C TRP A 252 -7.31 -22.61 4.04
N TRP A 253 -6.23 -23.22 3.64
CA TRP A 253 -6.01 -24.65 3.85
C TRP A 253 -5.80 -25.02 5.32
N LEU A 254 -5.09 -24.16 6.07
CA LEU A 254 -4.82 -24.35 7.50
C LEU A 254 -6.05 -24.03 8.40
N ARG A 255 -7.15 -23.53 7.82
CA ARG A 255 -8.38 -23.11 8.54
C ARG A 255 -8.91 -24.11 9.60
N PRO A 256 -8.80 -25.46 9.45
CA PRO A 256 -9.35 -26.38 10.45
C PRO A 256 -8.69 -26.25 11.83
N GLY A 257 -7.43 -25.76 11.89
CA GLY A 257 -6.71 -25.48 13.13
C GLY A 257 -6.90 -24.07 13.69
N LEU A 258 -7.54 -23.19 12.93
CA LEU A 258 -7.75 -21.77 13.29
C LEU A 258 -9.13 -21.62 13.94
N LYS A 259 -9.16 -21.55 15.28
CA LYS A 259 -10.40 -21.31 16.03
C LYS A 259 -10.92 -19.91 15.72
N ALA A 260 -12.21 -19.81 15.37
CA ALA A 260 -12.89 -18.53 15.39
C ALA A 260 -13.00 -18.05 16.84
N VAL A 261 -12.51 -16.85 17.13
CA VAL A 261 -12.85 -16.20 18.40
C VAL A 261 -14.37 -15.96 18.38
N PRO A 262 -15.13 -16.41 19.40
CA PRO A 262 -16.55 -16.11 19.46
C PRO A 262 -16.71 -14.59 19.41
N ALA A 263 -17.49 -14.10 18.45
CA ALA A 263 -17.93 -12.72 18.47
C ALA A 263 -18.67 -12.52 19.81
N GLN A 264 -18.04 -11.79 20.74
CA GLN A 264 -18.74 -11.40 21.94
C GLN A 264 -19.96 -10.62 21.47
N ALA A 265 -21.14 -11.18 21.77
CA ALA A 265 -22.42 -10.59 21.42
C ALA A 265 -22.39 -9.12 21.84
N ALA A 266 -22.54 -8.25 20.87
CA ALA A 266 -22.75 -6.83 21.11
C ALA A 266 -24.03 -6.71 21.95
N ARG A 267 -23.86 -6.42 23.22
CA ARG A 267 -24.90 -5.87 24.09
C ARG A 267 -24.83 -4.36 24.04
#